data_4f6cdb8adaa4b8645fd3d3a32cf9e237
#
_entry.id   4f6cdb8adaa4b8645fd3d3a32cf9e237
#
_cell.length_a   1.000
_cell.length_b   1.000
_cell.length_c   1.000
_cell.angle_alpha   90.00
_cell.angle_beta   90.00
_cell.angle_gamma   90.00
#
_symmetry.space_group_name_H-M   'P 1'
#
loop_
_entity.id
_entity.type
_entity.pdbx_description
1 polymer ?
#
loop_
_entity_poly.entity_id
_entity_poly.type
_entity_poly.pdbx_seq_one_letter_code
_entity_poly.pdbx_strand_id
1 'polypeptide(L)'
;VCETAAGLVHTNTSLGIVPAGTGNDFIKTIGTPRQWKEALDFILTHPARPVNTGEVNDRFFMNVCGGGFDVLTLTYALEAKKHVKGIWPYLYGVLRAIRTFKPFRMHIQVGDDLTMDKDCMICSIANGRYIGGGIPIASMADVEDGLLDVLVVDAVPRWKIPFYLPSLMSGTLYKKK
;
A
#
# COMPACT_ATOMS: atom_id res chain seq x y z
N VAL A 1 0.05 -0.88 -13.99
CA VAL A 1 0.94 0.25 -13.67
C VAL A 1 2.33 -0.27 -13.26
N CYS A 2 2.46 -1.10 -12.23
CA CYS A 2 3.79 -1.59 -11.81
C CYS A 2 4.55 -2.31 -12.93
N GLU A 3 3.91 -3.20 -13.67
CA GLU A 3 4.51 -3.92 -14.80
C GLU A 3 4.99 -2.97 -15.91
N THR A 4 4.18 -1.96 -16.24
CA THR A 4 4.57 -0.94 -17.23
C THR A 4 5.74 -0.10 -16.70
N ALA A 5 5.68 0.32 -15.45
CA ALA A 5 6.74 1.10 -14.83
C ALA A 5 8.07 0.32 -14.77
N ALA A 6 8.02 -0.97 -14.42
CA ALA A 6 9.20 -1.83 -14.38
C ALA A 6 9.96 -1.86 -15.73
N GLY A 7 9.23 -1.81 -16.85
CA GLY A 7 9.84 -1.72 -18.19
C GLY A 7 10.40 -0.33 -18.55
N LEU A 8 10.11 0.69 -17.74
CA LEU A 8 10.55 2.07 -17.96
C LEU A 8 11.62 2.54 -16.98
N VAL A 9 11.88 1.78 -15.92
CA VAL A 9 12.96 2.07 -14.96
C VAL A 9 14.30 2.12 -15.72
N HIS A 10 15.11 3.11 -15.38
CA HIS A 10 16.39 3.42 -16.05
C HIS A 10 16.26 3.89 -17.51
N THR A 11 15.07 4.29 -17.96
CA THR A 11 14.88 4.93 -19.27
C THR A 11 14.50 6.41 -19.09
N ASN A 12 14.58 7.18 -20.17
CA ASN A 12 14.13 8.56 -20.20
C ASN A 12 12.65 8.70 -20.61
N THR A 13 11.87 7.64 -20.51
CA THR A 13 10.47 7.63 -20.91
C THR A 13 9.57 7.95 -19.71
N SER A 14 8.75 8.97 -19.83
CA SER A 14 7.77 9.35 -18.80
C SER A 14 6.52 8.48 -18.88
N LEU A 15 5.94 8.15 -17.72
CA LEU A 15 4.72 7.38 -17.59
C LEU A 15 3.55 8.28 -17.20
N GLY A 16 2.55 8.38 -18.06
CA GLY A 16 1.25 8.97 -17.72
C GLY A 16 0.26 7.90 -17.24
N ILE A 17 -0.45 8.16 -16.13
CA ILE A 17 -1.39 7.21 -15.54
C ILE A 17 -2.81 7.75 -15.61
N VAL A 18 -3.66 7.12 -16.43
CA VAL A 18 -5.10 7.41 -16.49
C VAL A 18 -5.85 6.42 -15.59
N PRO A 19 -6.67 6.89 -14.64
CA PRO A 19 -7.38 6.02 -13.70
C PRO A 19 -8.49 5.24 -14.37
N ALA A 20 -8.34 3.92 -14.46
CA ALA A 20 -9.34 3.01 -14.97
C ALA A 20 -9.66 1.86 -14.01
N GLY A 21 -8.94 1.76 -12.91
CA GLY A 21 -9.12 0.73 -11.89
C GLY A 21 -10.09 1.12 -10.79
N THR A 22 -10.39 0.19 -9.90
CA THR A 22 -11.26 0.42 -8.73
C THR A 22 -10.53 1.14 -7.59
N GLY A 23 -9.28 0.79 -7.31
CA GLY A 23 -8.50 1.35 -6.20
C GLY A 23 -7.85 2.68 -6.56
N ASN A 24 -7.07 2.67 -7.62
CA ASN A 24 -6.32 3.83 -8.13
C ASN A 24 -5.49 4.50 -7.03
N ASP A 25 -4.81 3.69 -6.20
CA ASP A 25 -4.18 4.19 -4.98
C ASP A 25 -2.93 5.03 -5.26
N PHE A 26 -2.11 4.63 -6.23
CA PHE A 26 -0.90 5.37 -6.58
C PHE A 26 -1.20 6.77 -7.14
N ILE A 27 -2.24 6.92 -7.96
CA ILE A 27 -2.62 8.24 -8.49
C ILE A 27 -3.02 9.25 -7.40
N LYS A 28 -3.55 8.75 -6.26
CA LYS A 28 -3.86 9.63 -5.10
C LYS A 28 -2.59 10.18 -4.48
N THR A 29 -1.51 9.41 -4.48
CA THR A 29 -0.20 9.85 -3.97
C THR A 29 0.41 10.91 -4.88
N ILE A 30 0.39 10.70 -6.19
CA ILE A 30 0.99 11.63 -7.17
C ILE A 30 0.08 12.79 -7.57
N GLY A 31 -1.16 12.85 -7.03
CA GLY A 31 -2.09 13.96 -7.26
C GLY A 31 -2.79 13.95 -8.61
N THR A 32 -2.78 12.85 -9.35
CA THR A 32 -3.49 12.75 -10.63
C THR A 32 -5.01 12.76 -10.40
N PRO A 33 -5.79 13.55 -11.14
CA PRO A 33 -7.24 13.60 -11.03
C PRO A 33 -7.91 12.23 -11.22
N ARG A 34 -9.05 12.01 -10.55
CA ARG A 34 -9.77 10.73 -10.61
C ARG A 34 -10.57 10.53 -11.90
N GLN A 35 -11.06 11.60 -12.48
CA GLN A 35 -11.79 11.54 -13.74
C GLN A 35 -10.81 11.40 -14.90
N TRP A 36 -11.06 10.47 -15.79
CA TRP A 36 -10.12 10.13 -16.86
C TRP A 36 -9.81 11.30 -17.81
N LYS A 37 -10.80 12.16 -18.10
CA LYS A 37 -10.62 13.35 -18.95
C LYS A 37 -9.69 14.38 -18.28
N GLU A 38 -9.94 14.65 -17.01
CA GLU A 38 -9.11 15.56 -16.20
C GLU A 38 -7.69 14.99 -16.01
N ALA A 39 -7.57 13.65 -15.84
CA ALA A 39 -6.29 12.98 -15.76
C ALA A 39 -5.49 13.10 -17.06
N LEU A 40 -6.16 12.95 -18.20
CA LEU A 40 -5.51 13.10 -19.50
C LEU A 40 -5.02 14.55 -19.72
N ASP A 41 -5.88 15.53 -19.40
CA ASP A 41 -5.51 16.94 -19.48
C ASP A 41 -4.33 17.27 -18.55
N PHE A 42 -4.37 16.76 -17.31
CA PHE A 42 -3.28 16.88 -16.35
C PHE A 42 -1.96 16.32 -16.91
N ILE A 43 -1.98 15.12 -17.50
CA ILE A 43 -0.79 14.48 -18.08
C ILE A 43 -0.23 15.29 -19.24
N LEU A 44 -1.10 15.89 -20.06
CA LEU A 44 -0.68 16.65 -21.25
C LEU A 44 -0.18 18.06 -20.92
N THR A 45 -0.63 18.63 -19.80
CA THR A 45 -0.34 20.05 -19.44
C THR A 45 0.70 20.20 -18.34
N HIS A 46 1.01 19.15 -17.59
CA HIS A 46 1.98 19.21 -16.49
C HIS A 46 3.30 18.52 -16.86
N PRO A 47 4.44 19.04 -16.41
CA PRO A 47 5.73 18.42 -16.64
C PRO A 47 5.81 17.07 -15.90
N ALA A 48 6.54 16.13 -16.49
CA ALA A 48 6.88 14.89 -15.79
C ALA A 48 7.82 15.17 -14.60
N ARG A 49 7.62 14.45 -13.51
CA ARG A 49 8.43 14.54 -12.30
C ARG A 49 9.08 13.17 -12.01
N PRO A 50 10.32 13.14 -11.53
CA PRO A 50 10.92 11.89 -11.07
C PRO A 50 10.15 11.37 -9.85
N VAL A 51 9.96 10.06 -9.78
CA VAL A 51 9.36 9.40 -8.62
C VAL A 51 10.24 8.22 -8.22
N ASN A 52 10.30 7.97 -6.92
CA ASN A 52 10.99 6.82 -6.38
C ASN A 52 10.34 5.52 -6.84
N THR A 53 11.12 4.47 -6.94
CA THR A 53 10.66 3.09 -7.09
C THR A 53 11.39 2.22 -6.09
N GLY A 54 10.71 1.20 -5.57
CA GLY A 54 11.36 0.17 -4.78
C GLY A 54 11.60 -1.08 -5.62
N GLU A 55 12.55 -1.89 -5.19
CA GLU A 55 12.82 -3.20 -5.76
C GLU A 55 12.80 -4.28 -4.67
N VAL A 56 12.20 -5.40 -4.97
CA VAL A 56 12.17 -6.58 -4.09
C VAL A 56 12.29 -7.85 -4.94
N ASN A 57 13.31 -8.66 -4.64
CA ASN A 57 13.57 -9.89 -5.39
C ASN A 57 13.52 -9.69 -6.91
N ASP A 58 14.30 -8.75 -7.42
CA ASP A 58 14.40 -8.38 -8.84
C ASP A 58 13.07 -7.91 -9.48
N ARG A 59 12.11 -7.44 -8.66
CA ARG A 59 10.84 -6.87 -9.13
C ARG A 59 10.64 -5.47 -8.60
N PHE A 60 10.38 -4.55 -9.51
CA PHE A 60 10.07 -3.17 -9.17
C PHE A 60 8.65 -3.01 -8.66
N PHE A 61 8.48 -2.13 -7.66
CA PHE A 61 7.18 -1.67 -7.21
C PHE A 61 7.15 -0.14 -7.11
N MET A 62 6.00 0.45 -7.38
CA MET A 62 5.81 1.90 -7.32
C MET A 62 5.03 2.37 -6.10
N ASN A 63 4.20 1.51 -5.55
CA ASN A 63 3.27 1.90 -4.48
C ASN A 63 3.71 1.31 -3.14
N VAL A 64 3.26 0.14 -2.79
CA VAL A 64 3.59 -0.52 -1.52
C VAL A 64 3.89 -1.99 -1.78
N CYS A 65 4.95 -2.49 -1.17
CA CYS A 65 5.29 -3.90 -1.11
C CYS A 65 5.28 -4.36 0.34
N GLY A 66 4.68 -5.49 0.62
CA GLY A 66 4.65 -6.02 1.99
C GLY A 66 3.74 -7.21 2.16
N GLY A 67 3.54 -7.61 3.39
CA GLY A 67 2.70 -8.73 3.74
C GLY A 67 2.16 -8.66 5.17
N GLY A 68 1.12 -9.43 5.39
CA GLY A 68 0.54 -9.55 6.72
C GLY A 68 -0.97 -9.63 6.71
N PHE A 69 -1.54 -9.11 7.78
CA PHE A 69 -2.99 -9.08 8.01
C PHE A 69 -3.76 -8.32 6.91
N ASP A 70 -3.19 -7.24 6.39
CA ASP A 70 -3.75 -6.41 5.33
C ASP A 70 -3.87 -7.17 4.01
N VAL A 71 -2.82 -7.87 3.59
CA VAL A 71 -2.80 -8.69 2.38
C VAL A 71 -3.79 -9.86 2.50
N LEU A 72 -3.82 -10.54 3.65
CA LEU A 72 -4.77 -11.63 3.90
C LEU A 72 -6.22 -11.12 3.86
N THR A 73 -6.48 -9.96 4.45
CA THR A 73 -7.79 -9.29 4.41
C THR A 73 -8.21 -9.01 2.97
N LEU A 74 -7.30 -8.44 2.17
CA LEU A 74 -7.56 -8.14 0.77
C LEU A 74 -7.82 -9.41 -0.05
N THR A 75 -7.05 -10.46 0.17
CA THR A 75 -7.23 -11.75 -0.51
C THR A 75 -8.64 -12.30 -0.27
N TYR A 76 -9.09 -12.34 0.98
CA TYR A 76 -10.45 -12.79 1.30
C TYR A 76 -11.54 -11.84 0.77
N ALA A 77 -11.29 -10.54 0.78
CA ALA A 77 -12.21 -9.57 0.21
C ALA A 77 -12.36 -9.74 -1.32
N LEU A 78 -11.27 -10.04 -2.04
CA LEU A 78 -11.30 -10.30 -3.47
C LEU A 78 -12.06 -11.60 -3.81
N GLU A 79 -11.91 -12.64 -3.00
CA GLU A 79 -12.72 -13.86 -3.13
C GLU A 79 -14.22 -13.56 -2.98
N ALA A 80 -14.58 -12.78 -1.94
CA ALA A 80 -15.97 -12.44 -1.65
C ALA A 80 -16.59 -11.49 -2.69
N LYS A 81 -15.80 -10.63 -3.35
CA LYS A 81 -16.28 -9.74 -4.43
C LYS A 81 -16.91 -10.48 -5.60
N LYS A 82 -16.62 -11.74 -5.78
CA LYS A 82 -17.26 -12.59 -6.81
C LYS A 82 -18.75 -12.79 -6.55
N HIS A 83 -19.18 -12.67 -5.29
CA HIS A 83 -20.54 -13.02 -4.85
C HIS A 83 -21.30 -11.83 -4.24
N VAL A 84 -20.60 -10.86 -3.67
CA VAL A 84 -21.20 -9.71 -2.99
C VAL A 84 -20.55 -8.40 -3.43
N LYS A 85 -21.33 -7.32 -3.37
CA LYS A 85 -20.90 -5.97 -3.81
C LYS A 85 -20.81 -4.99 -2.63
N GLY A 86 -20.25 -3.82 -2.88
CA GLY A 86 -20.15 -2.74 -1.89
C GLY A 86 -19.08 -3.00 -0.83
N ILE A 87 -19.38 -2.70 0.43
CA ILE A 87 -18.45 -2.83 1.56
C ILE A 87 -18.37 -4.26 2.14
N TRP A 88 -19.36 -5.09 1.85
CA TRP A 88 -19.50 -6.43 2.44
C TRP A 88 -18.32 -7.37 2.21
N PRO A 89 -17.70 -7.42 1.00
CA PRO A 89 -16.49 -8.19 0.79
C PRO A 89 -15.35 -7.79 1.73
N TYR A 90 -15.21 -6.52 2.00
CA TYR A 90 -14.17 -6.00 2.90
C TYR A 90 -14.42 -6.44 4.34
N LEU A 91 -15.65 -6.29 4.82
CA LEU A 91 -16.04 -6.72 6.17
C LEU A 91 -15.84 -8.22 6.35
N TYR A 92 -16.23 -9.03 5.35
CA TYR A 92 -15.97 -10.46 5.33
C TYR A 92 -14.47 -10.77 5.40
N GLY A 93 -13.66 -10.07 4.58
CA GLY A 93 -12.21 -10.23 4.56
C GLY A 93 -11.58 -9.97 5.92
N VAL A 94 -11.96 -8.86 6.56
CA VAL A 94 -11.48 -8.51 7.92
C VAL A 94 -11.87 -9.57 8.94
N LEU A 95 -13.13 -9.97 8.99
CA LEU A 95 -13.61 -10.95 9.97
C LEU A 95 -12.95 -12.31 9.78
N ARG A 96 -12.76 -12.74 8.53
CA ARG A 96 -12.07 -13.98 8.21
C ARG A 96 -10.58 -13.88 8.56
N ALA A 97 -9.93 -12.78 8.24
CA ALA A 97 -8.53 -12.55 8.59
C ALA A 97 -8.31 -12.55 10.11
N ILE A 98 -9.16 -11.90 10.91
CA ILE A 98 -9.08 -11.93 12.38
C ILE A 98 -9.08 -13.37 12.91
N ARG A 99 -9.86 -14.27 12.29
CA ARG A 99 -9.95 -15.68 12.73
C ARG A 99 -8.76 -16.53 12.30
N THR A 100 -8.22 -16.27 11.12
CA THR A 100 -7.26 -17.17 10.46
C THR A 100 -5.83 -16.67 10.51
N PHE A 101 -5.61 -15.35 10.65
CA PHE A 101 -4.28 -14.76 10.67
C PHE A 101 -3.46 -15.28 11.85
N LYS A 102 -2.20 -15.58 11.56
CA LYS A 102 -1.17 -15.89 12.56
C LYS A 102 -0.05 -14.88 12.42
N PRO A 103 0.35 -14.22 13.51
CA PRO A 103 1.55 -13.39 13.49
C PRO A 103 2.76 -14.19 12.99
N PHE A 104 3.67 -13.50 12.37
CA PHE A 104 4.90 -14.09 11.84
C PHE A 104 6.10 -13.35 12.42
N ARG A 105 7.16 -14.10 12.68
CA ARG A 105 8.41 -13.51 13.14
C ARG A 105 9.21 -13.00 11.96
N MET A 106 9.69 -11.77 12.06
CA MET A 106 10.56 -11.15 11.09
C MET A 106 11.87 -10.70 11.71
N HIS A 107 12.93 -10.92 10.96
CA HIS A 107 14.19 -10.23 11.13
C HIS A 107 14.21 -9.05 10.17
N ILE A 108 14.30 -7.84 10.69
CA ILE A 108 14.26 -6.61 9.92
C ILE A 108 15.58 -5.90 10.11
N GLN A 109 16.28 -5.66 9.02
CA GLN A 109 17.51 -4.87 9.01
C GLN A 109 17.32 -3.70 8.05
N VAL A 110 17.57 -2.48 8.52
CA VAL A 110 17.50 -1.26 7.72
C VAL A 110 18.86 -0.57 7.80
N GLY A 111 19.58 -0.60 6.67
CA GLY A 111 20.98 -0.17 6.65
C GLY A 111 21.83 -0.97 7.61
N ASP A 112 22.83 -0.31 8.17
CA ASP A 112 23.73 -0.90 9.18
C ASP A 112 23.30 -0.55 10.62
N ASP A 113 22.40 0.40 10.78
CA ASP A 113 22.10 1.04 12.06
C ASP A 113 20.92 0.41 12.81
N LEU A 114 19.98 -0.19 12.11
CA LEU A 114 18.75 -0.69 12.70
C LEU A 114 18.55 -2.18 12.41
N THR A 115 18.61 -2.98 13.45
CA THR A 115 18.26 -4.41 13.39
C THR A 115 17.25 -4.73 14.47
N MET A 116 16.18 -5.44 14.12
CA MET A 116 15.17 -5.89 15.08
C MET A 116 14.57 -7.24 14.71
N ASP A 117 14.26 -8.02 15.72
CA ASP A 117 13.48 -9.26 15.64
C ASP A 117 12.12 -9.04 16.30
N LYS A 118 11.05 -9.15 15.53
CA LYS A 118 9.69 -8.89 16.02
C LYS A 118 8.67 -9.89 15.49
N ASP A 119 7.67 -10.16 16.30
CA ASP A 119 6.45 -10.82 15.86
C ASP A 119 5.50 -9.75 15.32
N CYS A 120 5.23 -9.80 14.01
CA CYS A 120 4.52 -8.77 13.28
C CYS A 120 3.15 -9.24 12.81
N MET A 121 2.22 -8.29 12.71
CA MET A 121 0.96 -8.44 11.96
C MET A 121 1.08 -7.93 10.54
N ILE A 122 1.77 -6.80 10.35
CA ILE A 122 1.97 -6.14 9.06
C ILE A 122 3.44 -5.73 8.99
N CYS A 123 4.05 -6.00 7.86
CA CYS A 123 5.30 -5.38 7.48
C CYS A 123 5.17 -4.91 6.04
N SER A 124 5.26 -3.61 5.83
CA SER A 124 5.10 -2.99 4.51
C SER A 124 6.20 -1.97 4.26
N ILE A 125 6.73 -1.98 3.05
CA ILE A 125 7.67 -1.00 2.53
C ILE A 125 6.87 -0.13 1.56
N ALA A 126 6.72 1.13 1.87
CA ALA A 126 5.85 2.05 1.17
C ALA A 126 6.66 3.12 0.44
N ASN A 127 6.34 3.31 -0.82
CA ASN A 127 6.67 4.47 -1.62
C ASN A 127 5.43 5.36 -1.77
N GLY A 128 4.27 4.76 -2.00
CA GLY A 128 2.99 5.47 -2.03
C GLY A 128 2.25 5.42 -0.70
N ARG A 129 1.29 6.34 -0.53
CA ARG A 129 0.58 6.56 0.74
C ARG A 129 -0.57 5.60 0.98
N TYR A 130 -1.18 5.06 -0.08
CA TYR A 130 -2.49 4.39 -0.01
C TYR A 130 -2.44 2.97 -0.54
N ILE A 131 -3.24 2.10 0.10
CA ILE A 131 -3.51 0.72 -0.36
C ILE A 131 -5.01 0.42 -0.31
N GLY A 132 -5.44 -0.67 -0.94
CA GLY A 132 -6.78 -1.24 -0.77
C GLY A 132 -7.95 -0.34 -1.17
N GLY A 133 -7.72 0.66 -2.05
CA GLY A 133 -8.74 1.58 -2.50
C GLY A 133 -8.81 2.89 -1.71
N GLY A 134 -7.77 3.22 -0.93
CA GLY A 134 -7.63 4.51 -0.25
C GLY A 134 -7.33 4.43 1.24
N ILE A 135 -6.95 3.28 1.76
CA ILE A 135 -6.47 3.16 3.14
C ILE A 135 -5.08 3.78 3.22
N PRO A 136 -4.87 4.82 4.03
CA PRO A 136 -3.60 5.52 4.13
C PRO A 136 -2.63 4.75 5.04
N ILE A 137 -1.95 3.76 4.49
CA ILE A 137 -1.03 2.89 5.22
C ILE A 137 0.26 3.62 5.64
N ALA A 138 0.74 4.51 4.79
CA ALA A 138 1.94 5.33 5.01
C ALA A 138 1.64 6.79 4.66
N SER A 139 0.87 7.47 5.50
CA SER A 139 0.38 8.84 5.22
C SER A 139 1.49 9.88 5.11
N MET A 140 2.70 9.57 5.61
CA MET A 140 3.88 10.45 5.53
C MET A 140 4.74 10.19 4.30
N ALA A 141 4.51 9.10 3.56
CA ALA A 141 5.33 8.72 2.42
C ALA A 141 5.36 9.81 1.34
N ASP A 142 6.53 10.03 0.78
CA ASP A 142 6.76 10.96 -0.33
C ASP A 142 7.51 10.26 -1.46
N VAL A 143 6.89 10.22 -2.63
CA VAL A 143 7.45 9.53 -3.79
C VAL A 143 8.63 10.27 -4.45
N GLU A 144 9.01 11.44 -3.95
CA GLU A 144 10.04 12.30 -4.56
C GLU A 144 11.25 12.54 -3.64
N ASP A 145 11.26 12.04 -2.41
CA ASP A 145 12.29 12.33 -1.40
C ASP A 145 13.51 11.37 -1.42
N GLY A 146 13.48 10.33 -2.26
CA GLY A 146 14.54 9.33 -2.35
C GLY A 146 14.49 8.25 -1.27
N LEU A 147 13.42 8.19 -0.46
CA LEU A 147 13.28 7.27 0.65
C LEU A 147 12.12 6.30 0.44
N LEU A 148 12.14 5.21 1.18
CA LEU A 148 11.03 4.27 1.32
C LEU A 148 10.65 4.20 2.80
N ASP A 149 9.36 4.30 3.10
CA ASP A 149 8.85 4.18 4.47
C ASP A 149 8.64 2.73 4.86
N VAL A 150 9.21 2.32 5.99
CA VAL A 150 9.00 0.97 6.53
C VAL A 150 7.99 1.02 7.66
N LEU A 151 6.84 0.39 7.45
CA LEU A 151 5.79 0.24 8.45
C LEU A 151 5.84 -1.18 9.03
N VAL A 152 6.07 -1.26 10.34
CA VAL A 152 5.99 -2.52 11.09
C VAL A 152 4.90 -2.39 12.13
N VAL A 153 3.92 -3.27 12.09
CA VAL A 153 2.85 -3.36 13.09
C VAL A 153 3.06 -4.61 13.92
N ASP A 154 3.28 -4.41 15.20
CA ASP A 154 3.52 -5.49 16.15
C ASP A 154 2.30 -6.42 16.26
N ALA A 155 2.57 -7.67 16.57
CA ALA A 155 1.51 -8.65 16.82
C ALA A 155 0.68 -8.25 18.05
N VAL A 156 -0.64 -8.19 17.87
CA VAL A 156 -1.57 -7.95 18.95
C VAL A 156 -2.56 -9.11 19.10
N PRO A 157 -3.11 -9.33 20.30
CA PRO A 157 -4.19 -10.30 20.49
C PRO A 157 -5.37 -10.02 19.56
N ARG A 158 -5.96 -11.07 18.99
CA ARG A 158 -7.03 -10.97 17.98
C ARG A 158 -8.18 -10.06 18.39
N TRP A 159 -8.56 -10.07 19.67
CA TRP A 159 -9.66 -9.25 20.20
C TRP A 159 -9.35 -7.76 20.17
N LYS A 160 -8.07 -7.36 20.12
CA LYS A 160 -7.65 -5.96 20.01
C LYS A 160 -7.70 -5.43 18.56
N ILE A 161 -7.63 -6.29 17.56
CA ILE A 161 -7.58 -5.87 16.15
C ILE A 161 -8.70 -4.90 15.77
N PRO A 162 -9.98 -5.14 16.12
CA PRO A 162 -11.05 -4.20 15.78
C PRO A 162 -10.85 -2.78 16.28
N PHE A 163 -10.15 -2.60 17.41
CA PHE A 163 -9.89 -1.27 17.99
C PHE A 163 -8.79 -0.50 17.24
N TYR A 164 -7.97 -1.19 16.45
CA TYR A 164 -6.95 -0.56 15.61
C TYR A 164 -7.44 -0.23 14.19
N LEU A 165 -8.53 -0.86 13.74
CA LEU A 165 -9.07 -0.62 12.40
C LEU A 165 -9.41 0.85 12.11
N PRO A 166 -10.06 1.62 13.02
CA PRO A 166 -10.31 3.04 12.78
C PRO A 166 -9.02 3.85 12.60
N SER A 167 -7.96 3.52 13.33
CA SER A 167 -6.67 4.20 13.21
C SER A 167 -5.94 3.85 11.92
N LEU A 168 -6.08 2.61 11.45
CA LEU A 168 -5.59 2.19 10.15
C LEU A 168 -6.32 2.95 9.03
N MET A 169 -7.64 3.02 9.11
CA MET A 169 -8.46 3.70 8.09
C MET A 169 -8.24 5.22 8.06
N SER A 170 -7.88 5.83 9.18
CA SER A 170 -7.58 7.26 9.27
C SER A 170 -6.12 7.61 9.02
N GLY A 171 -5.25 6.63 8.79
CA GLY A 171 -3.81 6.83 8.61
C GLY A 171 -3.09 7.33 9.86
N THR A 172 -3.66 7.08 11.05
CA THR A 172 -3.07 7.50 12.33
C THR A 172 -2.47 6.33 13.11
N LEU A 173 -2.33 5.17 12.48
CA LEU A 173 -1.82 3.97 13.12
C LEU A 173 -0.42 4.18 13.72
N TYR A 174 0.44 4.92 13.02
CA TYR A 174 1.80 5.26 13.47
C TYR A 174 1.86 6.08 14.77
N LYS A 175 0.75 6.72 15.18
CA LYS A 175 0.65 7.48 16.44
C LYS A 175 0.34 6.60 17.65
N LYS A 176 -0.02 5.36 17.43
CA LYS A 176 -0.32 4.42 18.53
C LYS A 176 0.93 3.62 18.87
N LYS A 177 1.45 3.87 20.07
CA LYS A 177 2.51 3.08 20.69
C LYS A 177 1.94 1.84 21.35
#